data_3d2cda2e8aa28878985c842a2d030b21
#
_entry.id   3d2cda2e8aa28878985c842a2d030b21
#
_cell.length_a   1.000
_cell.length_b   1.000
_cell.length_c   1.000
_cell.angle_alpha   90.00
_cell.angle_beta   90.00
_cell.angle_gamma   90.00
#
_symmetry.space_group_name_H-M   'P 1'
#
loop_
_entity.id
_entity.type
_entity.pdbx_description
1 polymer ?
#
loop_
_entity_poly.entity_id
_entity_poly.type
_entity_poly.pdbx_seq_one_letter_code
_entity_poly.pdbx_strand_id
1 'polypeptide(L)'
;MNQMAMGMRKYEGKASMLKAISILKGNDRKQGSKHFYFSSDPFALSIMITDLTNKPASQIFYENAFKKFSKNKFMHWVSDKNGITVAQARLTMSAVDWSNFGQFVHDEIINDTCLGKFYKEGITNAVDTKRDGVKYGYQFWVYNVNGVPTLTMTGHGGFFNVVNTTNNTIVTIFSCLLYTSPSPRDLRA
;
A
#
# COMPACT_ATOMS: atom_id res chain seq x y z
N MET A 1 -19.11 -2.07 -0.26
CA MET A 1 -18.26 -0.98 0.28
C MET A 1 -18.20 -1.18 1.79
N ASN A 2 -17.02 -1.31 2.37
CA ASN A 2 -16.86 -1.63 3.78
C ASN A 2 -17.33 -0.43 4.63
N GLN A 3 -18.15 -0.64 5.66
CA GLN A 3 -18.64 0.42 6.56
C GLN A 3 -17.52 1.31 7.12
N MET A 4 -16.34 0.72 7.27
CA MET A 4 -15.13 1.36 7.70
C MET A 4 -14.59 2.38 6.68
N ALA A 5 -14.60 2.06 5.38
CA ALA A 5 -14.20 3.01 4.34
C ALA A 5 -15.14 4.23 4.28
N MET A 6 -16.43 4.06 4.59
CA MET A 6 -17.39 5.18 4.68
C MET A 6 -17.19 6.01 5.96
N GLY A 7 -16.90 5.37 7.09
CA GLY A 7 -16.59 6.07 8.34
C GLY A 7 -15.33 6.95 8.21
N MET A 8 -14.31 6.43 7.56
CA MET A 8 -13.06 7.15 7.37
C MET A 8 -13.16 8.36 6.44
N ARG A 9 -13.97 8.29 5.37
CA ARG A 9 -14.23 9.47 4.52
C ARG A 9 -14.84 10.64 5.28
N LYS A 10 -15.64 10.35 6.31
CA LYS A 10 -16.25 11.38 7.16
C LYS A 10 -15.22 12.10 8.05
N TYR A 11 -14.08 11.47 8.31
CA TYR A 11 -13.05 11.95 9.22
C TYR A 11 -11.80 12.50 8.52
N GLU A 12 -11.69 12.37 7.20
CA GLU A 12 -10.57 12.94 6.44
C GLU A 12 -10.54 14.48 6.54
N GLY A 13 -9.41 15.00 6.97
CA GLY A 13 -9.10 16.42 7.00
C GLY A 13 -9.70 17.24 8.13
N LYS A 14 -10.80 16.84 8.76
CA LYS A 14 -11.49 17.62 9.80
C LYS A 14 -11.65 16.90 11.15
N ALA A 15 -11.39 15.61 11.23
CA ALA A 15 -11.55 14.83 12.44
C ALA A 15 -10.29 14.02 12.77
N SER A 16 -10.16 13.68 14.04
CA SER A 16 -9.07 12.86 14.54
C SER A 16 -9.23 11.42 14.09
N MET A 17 -8.20 10.91 13.51
CA MET A 17 -8.10 9.52 13.08
C MET A 17 -7.96 8.58 14.26
N LEU A 18 -7.34 9.02 15.37
CA LEU A 18 -7.34 8.32 16.65
C LEU A 18 -8.78 8.01 17.11
N LYS A 19 -9.68 8.99 16.99
CA LYS A 19 -11.10 8.79 17.31
C LYS A 19 -11.77 7.78 16.37
N ALA A 20 -11.41 7.77 15.09
CA ALA A 20 -11.95 6.78 14.15
C ALA A 20 -11.50 5.36 14.48
N ILE A 21 -10.24 5.17 14.88
CA ILE A 21 -9.72 3.85 15.27
C ILE A 21 -10.28 3.40 16.64
N SER A 22 -10.44 4.30 17.60
CA SER A 22 -10.94 3.96 18.94
C SER A 22 -12.36 3.39 18.96
N ILE A 23 -13.16 3.64 17.91
CA ILE A 23 -14.51 3.07 17.77
C ILE A 23 -14.53 1.71 17.07
N LEU A 24 -13.38 1.24 16.54
CA LEU A 24 -13.31 -0.05 15.88
C LEU A 24 -13.26 -1.15 16.95
N LYS A 25 -14.20 -2.07 16.84
CA LYS A 25 -14.18 -3.28 17.65
C LYS A 25 -13.20 -4.28 17.05
N GLY A 26 -12.33 -4.84 17.88
CA GLY A 26 -11.52 -5.99 17.51
C GLY A 26 -12.39 -7.19 17.10
N ASN A 27 -11.78 -8.19 16.53
CA ASN A 27 -12.41 -9.48 16.30
C ASN A 27 -11.54 -10.57 16.93
N ASP A 28 -12.16 -11.68 17.36
CA ASP A 28 -11.51 -12.79 18.06
C ASP A 28 -10.73 -13.73 17.14
N ARG A 29 -10.30 -13.25 15.97
CA ARG A 29 -9.59 -14.07 14.99
C ARG A 29 -8.12 -14.18 15.33
N LYS A 30 -7.60 -15.41 15.25
CA LYS A 30 -6.18 -15.66 15.36
C LYS A 30 -5.43 -14.90 14.24
N GLN A 31 -4.39 -14.16 14.61
CA GLN A 31 -3.51 -13.47 13.65
C GLN A 31 -2.95 -14.46 12.61
N GLY A 32 -2.86 -14.03 11.35
CA GLY A 32 -2.36 -14.86 10.25
C GLY A 32 -3.28 -15.99 9.78
N SER A 33 -4.45 -16.19 10.42
CA SER A 33 -5.34 -17.30 10.06
C SER A 33 -6.18 -17.04 8.80
N LYS A 34 -6.49 -15.80 8.48
CA LYS A 34 -7.33 -15.43 7.35
C LYS A 34 -7.12 -13.98 6.94
N HIS A 35 -7.00 -13.74 5.64
CA HIS A 35 -6.92 -12.40 5.10
C HIS A 35 -8.22 -11.62 5.28
N PHE A 36 -8.06 -10.40 5.82
CA PHE A 36 -9.07 -9.34 5.84
C PHE A 36 -8.39 -8.03 5.53
N TYR A 37 -8.83 -7.38 4.45
CA TYR A 37 -8.32 -6.07 4.09
C TYR A 37 -9.08 -4.98 4.87
N PHE A 38 -8.37 -4.29 5.74
CA PHE A 38 -8.88 -3.14 6.46
C PHE A 38 -8.02 -1.90 6.20
N SER A 39 -8.66 -0.83 5.77
CA SER A 39 -7.97 0.46 5.60
C SER A 39 -7.50 1.06 6.93
N SER A 40 -7.95 0.56 8.07
CA SER A 40 -7.48 0.98 9.39
C SER A 40 -6.07 0.48 9.72
N ASP A 41 -5.62 -0.61 9.11
CA ASP A 41 -4.35 -1.23 9.48
C ASP A 41 -3.14 -0.32 9.15
N PRO A 42 -2.95 0.18 7.91
CA PRO A 42 -1.88 1.13 7.62
C PRO A 42 -2.04 2.44 8.38
N PHE A 43 -3.24 2.70 8.86
CA PHE A 43 -3.58 3.84 9.68
C PHE A 43 -3.07 3.71 11.10
N ALA A 44 -3.35 2.56 11.73
CA ALA A 44 -2.82 2.23 13.04
C ALA A 44 -1.28 2.26 13.02
N LEU A 45 -0.67 1.72 11.96
CA LEU A 45 0.78 1.80 11.76
C LEU A 45 1.28 3.25 11.68
N SER A 46 0.57 4.13 10.97
CA SER A 46 0.94 5.55 10.90
C SER A 46 0.89 6.25 12.26
N ILE A 47 -0.10 5.92 13.10
CA ILE A 47 -0.18 6.44 14.47
C ILE A 47 1.01 5.95 15.29
N MET A 48 1.29 4.64 15.25
CA MET A 48 2.41 4.03 15.98
C MET A 48 3.76 4.64 15.55
N ILE A 49 3.98 4.83 14.25
CA ILE A 49 5.19 5.49 13.73
C ILE A 49 5.30 6.91 14.29
N THR A 50 4.21 7.66 14.26
CA THR A 50 4.20 9.05 14.75
C THR A 50 4.50 9.11 16.26
N ASP A 51 3.90 8.20 17.03
CA ASP A 51 4.08 8.12 18.49
C ASP A 51 5.53 7.73 18.85
N LEU A 52 6.08 6.74 18.18
CA LEU A 52 7.44 6.24 18.45
C LEU A 52 8.55 7.18 17.98
N THR A 53 8.31 7.96 16.92
CA THR A 53 9.38 8.76 16.28
C THR A 53 9.21 10.25 16.46
N ASN A 54 8.08 10.73 16.97
CA ASN A 54 7.65 12.12 16.98
C ASN A 54 7.68 12.78 15.58
N LYS A 55 7.58 11.97 14.52
CA LYS A 55 7.53 12.42 13.14
C LYS A 55 6.36 11.75 12.41
N PRO A 56 5.62 12.45 11.52
CA PRO A 56 4.60 11.82 10.71
C PRO A 56 5.20 10.75 9.80
N ALA A 57 4.43 9.68 9.53
CA ALA A 57 4.89 8.59 8.68
C ALA A 57 5.30 9.07 7.26
N SER A 58 4.67 10.12 6.74
CA SER A 58 5.07 10.77 5.47
C SER A 58 6.49 11.32 5.51
N GLN A 59 6.90 11.92 6.63
CA GLN A 59 8.27 12.43 6.81
C GLN A 59 9.27 11.28 6.89
N ILE A 60 8.97 10.24 7.66
CA ILE A 60 9.82 9.04 7.78
C ILE A 60 10.00 8.40 6.40
N PHE A 61 8.93 8.23 5.63
CA PHE A 61 8.99 7.70 4.27
C PHE A 61 9.83 8.59 3.36
N TYR A 62 9.61 9.91 3.40
CA TYR A 62 10.39 10.86 2.60
C TYR A 62 11.89 10.77 2.91
N GLU A 63 12.26 10.82 4.18
CA GLU A 63 13.67 10.85 4.61
C GLU A 63 14.41 9.54 4.32
N ASN A 64 13.75 8.39 4.48
CA ASN A 64 14.42 7.09 4.45
C ASN A 64 14.25 6.33 3.14
N ALA A 65 13.25 6.65 2.35
CA ALA A 65 12.98 5.96 1.07
C ALA A 65 12.84 6.96 -0.09
N PHE A 66 11.83 7.83 -0.06
CA PHE A 66 11.41 8.60 -1.22
C PHE A 66 12.54 9.40 -1.86
N LYS A 67 13.31 10.14 -1.10
CA LYS A 67 14.42 10.94 -1.65
C LYS A 67 15.60 10.12 -2.21
N LYS A 68 15.64 8.79 -1.97
CA LYS A 68 16.66 7.91 -2.56
C LYS A 68 16.34 7.59 -4.01
N PHE A 69 15.07 7.45 -4.36
CA PHE A 69 14.64 7.05 -5.70
C PHE A 69 13.94 8.17 -6.50
N SER A 70 13.42 9.21 -5.86
CA SER A 70 12.72 10.29 -6.54
C SER A 70 13.69 11.25 -7.22
N LYS A 71 13.45 11.51 -8.50
CA LYS A 71 14.16 12.54 -9.26
C LYS A 71 13.64 13.95 -8.96
N ASN A 72 12.33 14.09 -8.80
CA ASN A 72 11.67 15.38 -8.60
C ASN A 72 11.63 15.82 -7.13
N LYS A 73 11.90 14.91 -6.19
CA LYS A 73 11.86 15.12 -4.74
C LYS A 73 10.55 15.74 -4.24
N PHE A 74 9.48 15.59 -5.02
CA PHE A 74 8.15 16.09 -4.68
C PHE A 74 7.19 14.92 -4.44
N MET A 75 6.64 14.91 -3.24
CA MET A 75 5.49 14.08 -2.89
C MET A 75 4.55 14.87 -1.99
N HIS A 76 3.27 14.55 -2.06
CA HIS A 76 2.29 15.05 -1.12
C HIS A 76 1.53 13.87 -0.51
N TRP A 77 1.52 13.78 0.81
CA TRP A 77 0.74 12.79 1.53
C TRP A 77 -0.13 13.50 2.56
N VAL A 78 -1.44 13.34 2.42
CA VAL A 78 -2.41 14.02 3.28
C VAL A 78 -2.25 13.57 4.73
N SER A 79 -2.35 14.52 5.66
CA SER A 79 -2.43 14.26 7.10
C SER A 79 -3.78 14.68 7.66
N ASP A 80 -4.17 14.11 8.80
CA ASP A 80 -5.34 14.55 9.57
C ASP A 80 -5.03 15.86 10.33
N LYS A 81 -6.02 16.35 11.07
CA LYS A 81 -5.89 17.58 11.87
C LYS A 81 -4.84 17.52 12.98
N ASN A 82 -4.37 16.34 13.35
CA ASN A 82 -3.35 16.11 14.37
C ASN A 82 -1.96 15.85 13.74
N GLY A 83 -1.83 16.00 12.41
CA GLY A 83 -0.59 15.72 11.69
C GLY A 83 -0.32 14.24 11.42
N ILE A 84 -1.27 13.34 11.75
CA ILE A 84 -1.13 11.91 11.46
C ILE A 84 -1.32 11.65 9.97
N THR A 85 -0.36 11.01 9.34
CA THR A 85 -0.42 10.69 7.91
C THR A 85 -1.56 9.73 7.58
N VAL A 86 -2.33 10.02 6.53
CA VAL A 86 -3.41 9.17 6.00
C VAL A 86 -2.81 8.00 5.22
N ALA A 87 -2.15 7.06 5.93
CA ALA A 87 -1.29 6.06 5.31
C ALA A 87 -2.01 5.04 4.41
N GLN A 88 -3.32 4.90 4.52
CA GLN A 88 -4.10 4.01 3.65
C GLN A 88 -4.39 4.58 2.26
N ALA A 89 -4.16 5.89 2.03
CA ALA A 89 -4.53 6.54 0.77
C ALA A 89 -3.88 7.93 0.62
N ARG A 90 -4.16 8.59 -0.51
CA ARG A 90 -3.86 10.02 -0.76
C ARG A 90 -2.38 10.37 -0.77
N LEU A 91 -1.51 9.41 -1.05
CA LEU A 91 -0.15 9.70 -1.46
C LEU A 91 -0.17 10.12 -2.94
N THR A 92 0.41 11.27 -3.23
CA THR A 92 0.58 11.81 -4.58
C THR A 92 2.07 11.89 -4.90
N MET A 93 2.46 11.31 -6.01
CA MET A 93 3.80 11.41 -6.59
C MET A 93 3.70 11.33 -8.12
N SER A 94 4.78 11.62 -8.84
CA SER A 94 4.81 11.48 -10.28
C SER A 94 4.76 10.00 -10.72
N ALA A 95 4.29 9.74 -11.95
CA ALA A 95 4.31 8.39 -12.53
C ALA A 95 5.75 7.83 -12.62
N VAL A 96 6.72 8.71 -12.89
CA VAL A 96 8.14 8.35 -12.90
C VAL A 96 8.61 7.93 -11.51
N ASP A 97 8.24 8.68 -10.47
CA ASP A 97 8.61 8.31 -9.10
C ASP A 97 7.93 7.03 -8.64
N TRP A 98 6.69 6.77 -9.10
CA TRP A 98 6.02 5.50 -8.85
C TRP A 98 6.75 4.32 -9.49
N SER A 99 7.26 4.48 -10.71
CA SER A 99 8.11 3.50 -11.38
C SER A 99 9.44 3.30 -10.64
N ASN A 100 10.11 4.39 -10.26
CA ASN A 100 11.35 4.35 -9.51
C ASN A 100 11.17 3.70 -8.13
N PHE A 101 9.99 3.80 -7.53
CA PHE A 101 9.68 3.08 -6.28
C PHE A 101 9.69 1.58 -6.49
N GLY A 102 9.17 1.08 -7.62
CA GLY A 102 9.30 -0.35 -7.97
C GLY A 102 10.76 -0.79 -8.10
N GLN A 103 11.59 0.01 -8.76
CA GLN A 103 13.02 -0.24 -8.87
C GLN A 103 13.70 -0.23 -7.48
N PHE A 104 13.37 0.74 -6.65
CA PHE A 104 13.89 0.82 -5.28
C PHE A 104 13.56 -0.45 -4.49
N VAL A 105 12.31 -0.92 -4.52
CA VAL A 105 11.91 -2.16 -3.84
C VAL A 105 12.66 -3.38 -4.39
N HIS A 106 12.81 -3.46 -5.71
CA HIS A 106 13.59 -4.52 -6.36
C HIS A 106 15.03 -4.52 -5.85
N ASP A 107 15.70 -3.38 -5.85
CA ASP A 107 17.10 -3.25 -5.45
C ASP A 107 17.30 -3.57 -3.96
N GLU A 108 16.38 -3.15 -3.10
CA GLU A 108 16.39 -3.51 -1.68
C GLU A 108 16.33 -5.05 -1.49
N ILE A 109 15.46 -5.73 -2.27
CA ILE A 109 15.32 -7.20 -2.22
C ILE A 109 16.60 -7.90 -2.74
N ILE A 110 17.15 -7.47 -3.88
CA ILE A 110 18.32 -8.09 -4.50
C ILE A 110 19.56 -7.90 -3.63
N ASN A 111 19.74 -6.71 -3.08
CA ASN A 111 20.89 -6.39 -2.22
C ASN A 111 20.74 -6.89 -0.78
N ASP A 112 19.70 -7.63 -0.46
CA ASP A 112 19.43 -8.22 0.87
C ASP A 112 19.55 -7.22 2.03
N THR A 113 19.12 -6.00 1.82
CA THR A 113 19.11 -4.97 2.86
C THR A 113 18.13 -5.31 3.98
N CYS A 114 18.11 -4.54 5.05
CA CYS A 114 17.12 -4.70 6.13
C CYS A 114 15.67 -4.63 5.58
N LEU A 115 15.40 -3.68 4.68
CA LEU A 115 14.12 -3.53 4.03
C LEU A 115 13.86 -4.67 3.03
N GLY A 116 14.89 -5.11 2.31
CA GLY A 116 14.80 -6.26 1.41
C GLY A 116 14.44 -7.57 2.13
N LYS A 117 15.01 -7.80 3.31
CA LYS A 117 14.65 -8.93 4.18
C LYS A 117 13.18 -8.85 4.63
N PHE A 118 12.70 -7.66 5.00
CA PHE A 118 11.29 -7.45 5.32
C PHE A 118 10.36 -7.80 4.14
N TYR A 119 10.70 -7.42 2.91
CA TYR A 119 9.92 -7.79 1.74
C TYR A 119 9.94 -9.29 1.48
N LYS A 120 11.10 -9.95 1.56
CA LYS A 120 11.24 -11.41 1.40
C LYS A 120 10.40 -12.17 2.43
N GLU A 121 10.47 -11.74 3.68
CA GLU A 121 9.66 -12.32 4.77
C GLU A 121 8.17 -12.13 4.53
N GLY A 122 7.76 -10.94 4.09
CA GLY A 122 6.36 -10.66 3.75
C GLY A 122 5.85 -11.49 2.59
N ILE A 123 6.68 -11.78 1.57
CA ILE A 123 6.33 -12.70 0.48
C ILE A 123 6.16 -14.13 1.02
N THR A 124 7.10 -14.59 1.83
CA THR A 124 7.10 -15.96 2.38
C THR A 124 5.92 -16.21 3.31
N ASN A 125 5.59 -15.24 4.16
CA ASN A 125 4.52 -15.34 5.16
C ASN A 125 3.17 -14.82 4.67
N ALA A 126 3.04 -14.51 3.36
CA ALA A 126 1.78 -14.04 2.80
C ALA A 126 0.68 -15.10 2.93
N VAL A 127 -0.50 -14.66 3.40
CA VAL A 127 -1.67 -15.51 3.59
C VAL A 127 -2.59 -15.48 2.38
N ASP A 128 -3.30 -16.59 2.14
CA ASP A 128 -4.24 -16.69 1.03
C ASP A 128 -5.39 -15.69 1.19
N THR A 129 -5.77 -15.11 0.06
CA THR A 129 -6.91 -14.20 -0.02
C THR A 129 -8.15 -14.92 -0.58
N LYS A 130 -9.24 -14.19 -0.80
CA LYS A 130 -10.40 -14.72 -1.51
C LYS A 130 -10.22 -14.79 -3.03
N ARG A 131 -9.10 -14.27 -3.55
CA ARG A 131 -8.78 -14.28 -4.98
C ARG A 131 -7.82 -15.43 -5.25
N ASP A 132 -8.14 -16.26 -6.21
CA ASP A 132 -7.28 -17.36 -6.60
C ASP A 132 -5.91 -16.86 -7.07
N GLY A 133 -4.85 -17.55 -6.64
CA GLY A 133 -3.46 -17.19 -6.96
C GLY A 133 -2.96 -15.87 -6.32
N VAL A 134 -3.71 -15.26 -5.41
CA VAL A 134 -3.36 -13.99 -4.78
C VAL A 134 -3.25 -14.13 -3.27
N LYS A 135 -2.09 -13.81 -2.73
CA LYS A 135 -1.82 -13.71 -1.29
C LYS A 135 -1.64 -12.27 -0.84
N TYR A 136 -1.65 -12.06 0.47
CA TYR A 136 -1.42 -10.76 1.08
C TYR A 136 -0.50 -10.89 2.28
N GLY A 137 0.53 -10.08 2.36
CA GLY A 137 1.46 -10.04 3.47
C GLY A 137 2.06 -8.66 3.65
N TYR A 138 2.30 -8.25 4.89
CA TYR A 138 3.04 -7.02 5.26
C TYR A 138 2.62 -5.76 4.48
N GLN A 139 1.29 -5.59 4.24
CA GLN A 139 0.65 -4.47 3.52
C GLN A 139 0.88 -4.44 2.01
N PHE A 140 1.33 -5.55 1.40
CA PHE A 140 1.39 -5.68 -0.07
C PHE A 140 0.76 -6.99 -0.56
N TRP A 141 0.46 -7.03 -1.83
CA TRP A 141 -0.10 -8.20 -2.50
C TRP A 141 1.03 -9.07 -3.05
N VAL A 142 0.83 -10.37 -3.05
CA VAL A 142 1.71 -11.35 -3.68
C VAL A 142 0.90 -12.11 -4.72
N TYR A 143 1.21 -11.86 -5.99
CA TYR A 143 0.56 -12.54 -7.12
C TYR A 143 1.42 -13.72 -7.56
N ASN A 144 0.78 -14.80 -7.94
CA ASN A 144 1.47 -15.88 -8.63
C ASN A 144 1.54 -15.55 -10.13
N VAL A 145 2.73 -15.25 -10.62
CA VAL A 145 2.97 -14.97 -12.04
C VAL A 145 3.79 -16.14 -12.60
N ASN A 146 3.17 -17.02 -13.38
CA ASN A 146 3.81 -18.19 -13.95
C ASN A 146 4.55 -19.07 -12.92
N GLY A 147 3.94 -19.30 -11.78
CA GLY A 147 4.54 -20.08 -10.69
C GLY A 147 5.47 -19.29 -9.76
N VAL A 148 5.76 -18.03 -10.06
CA VAL A 148 6.65 -17.17 -9.26
C VAL A 148 5.85 -16.23 -8.37
N PRO A 149 6.04 -16.29 -7.03
CA PRO A 149 5.46 -15.30 -6.12
C PRO A 149 6.04 -13.91 -6.41
N THR A 150 5.18 -12.98 -6.78
CA THR A 150 5.58 -11.67 -7.28
C THR A 150 4.97 -10.57 -6.42
N LEU A 151 5.82 -9.74 -5.82
CA LEU A 151 5.38 -8.60 -5.02
C LEU A 151 4.65 -7.59 -5.89
N THR A 152 3.47 -7.18 -5.45
CA THR A 152 2.63 -6.26 -6.19
C THR A 152 2.02 -5.22 -5.26
N MET A 153 2.25 -3.97 -5.58
CA MET A 153 1.61 -2.83 -4.93
C MET A 153 0.45 -2.36 -5.80
N THR A 154 -0.75 -2.30 -5.23
CA THR A 154 -1.95 -1.89 -5.97
C THR A 154 -2.61 -0.70 -5.32
N GLY A 155 -3.05 0.26 -6.14
CA GLY A 155 -3.80 1.43 -5.72
C GLY A 155 -5.19 1.48 -6.33
N HIS A 156 -6.11 2.16 -5.63
CA HIS A 156 -7.44 2.44 -6.17
C HIS A 156 -7.31 3.28 -7.45
N GLY A 157 -8.04 2.91 -8.50
CA GLY A 157 -7.95 3.61 -9.78
C GLY A 157 -7.11 2.88 -10.84
N GLY A 158 -6.61 1.66 -10.53
CA GLY A 158 -5.84 0.86 -11.49
C GLY A 158 -4.34 1.15 -11.48
N PHE A 159 -3.81 1.63 -10.36
CA PHE A 159 -2.37 1.76 -10.18
C PHE A 159 -1.78 0.40 -9.79
N PHE A 160 -0.74 0.00 -10.50
CA PHE A 160 0.02 -1.20 -10.19
C PHE A 160 1.51 -0.92 -10.25
N ASN A 161 2.23 -1.58 -9.36
CA ASN A 161 3.67 -1.71 -9.44
C ASN A 161 4.02 -3.15 -9.11
N VAL A 162 4.44 -3.90 -10.10
CA VAL A 162 4.71 -5.34 -10.03
C VAL A 162 6.22 -5.53 -10.06
N VAL A 163 6.76 -6.17 -9.03
CA VAL A 163 8.20 -6.37 -8.87
C VAL A 163 8.50 -7.87 -8.87
N ASN A 164 9.05 -8.37 -9.97
CA ASN A 164 9.49 -9.75 -10.11
C ASN A 164 11.02 -9.82 -10.09
N THR A 165 11.56 -10.26 -8.96
CA THR A 165 13.00 -10.35 -8.74
C THR A 165 13.66 -11.58 -9.38
N THR A 166 12.87 -12.58 -9.79
CA THR A 166 13.40 -13.79 -10.44
C THR A 166 13.88 -13.52 -11.86
N ASN A 167 13.15 -12.67 -12.59
CA ASN A 167 13.49 -12.30 -13.97
C ASN A 167 13.89 -10.83 -14.13
N ASN A 168 14.12 -10.13 -13.02
CA ASN A 168 14.49 -8.72 -12.97
C ASN A 168 13.52 -7.80 -13.74
N THR A 169 12.22 -8.08 -13.60
CA THR A 169 11.18 -7.32 -14.32
C THR A 169 10.37 -6.47 -13.36
N ILE A 170 10.20 -5.22 -13.71
CA ILE A 170 9.32 -4.28 -13.02
C ILE A 170 8.30 -3.77 -14.04
N VAL A 171 7.02 -3.92 -13.70
CA VAL A 171 5.90 -3.41 -14.52
C VAL A 171 5.15 -2.37 -13.72
N THR A 172 5.11 -1.16 -14.23
CA THR A 172 4.37 -0.05 -13.62
C THR A 172 3.19 0.34 -14.50
N ILE A 173 2.00 0.32 -13.91
CA ILE A 173 0.78 0.79 -14.56
C ILE A 173 0.29 2.02 -13.79
N PHE A 174 0.09 3.10 -14.51
CA PHE A 174 -0.47 4.34 -14.00
C PHE A 174 -1.75 4.65 -14.78
N SER A 175 -2.88 4.24 -14.25
CA SER A 175 -4.15 4.19 -14.97
C SER A 175 -5.25 4.95 -14.25
N CYS A 176 -6.34 5.22 -14.97
CA CYS A 176 -7.59 5.71 -14.41
C CYS A 176 -8.70 4.72 -14.75
N LEU A 177 -9.46 4.26 -13.76
CA LEU A 177 -10.57 3.32 -13.93
C LEU A 177 -11.60 3.74 -14.98
N LEU A 178 -11.73 5.05 -15.22
CA LEU A 178 -12.65 5.57 -16.25
C LEU A 178 -12.29 5.15 -17.67
N TYR A 179 -11.04 4.75 -17.91
CA TYR A 179 -10.55 4.38 -19.24
C TYR A 179 -10.18 2.89 -19.38
N THR A 180 -10.18 2.12 -18.27
CA THR A 180 -9.70 0.74 -18.29
C THR A 180 -10.77 -0.32 -18.08
N SER A 181 -11.96 0.07 -17.62
CA SER A 181 -13.11 -0.85 -17.54
C SER A 181 -14.07 -0.52 -18.67
N PRO A 182 -14.37 -1.48 -19.57
CA PRO A 182 -15.47 -1.31 -20.50
C PRO A 182 -16.72 -0.97 -19.69
N SER A 183 -17.40 0.10 -20.07
CA SER A 183 -18.70 0.41 -19.50
C SER A 183 -19.64 -0.76 -19.73
N PRO A 184 -20.59 -1.07 -18.81
CA PRO A 184 -21.64 -2.03 -19.11
C PRO A 184 -22.45 -1.71 -20.38
N ARG A 185 -22.32 -0.47 -20.90
CA ARG A 185 -22.91 -0.05 -22.19
C ARG A 185 -22.06 -0.51 -23.38
N ASP A 186 -20.75 -0.67 -23.21
CA ASP A 186 -19.83 -1.10 -24.28
C ASP A 186 -19.87 -2.61 -24.50
N LEU A 187 -20.50 -3.35 -23.60
CA LEU A 187 -20.71 -4.81 -23.68
C LEU A 187 -22.04 -5.17 -24.34
N ARG A 188 -22.81 -4.20 -24.87
CA ARG A 188 -24.10 -4.38 -25.54
C ARG A 188 -24.00 -4.11 -27.04
N ALA A 189 -22.95 -4.57 -27.68
CA ALA A 189 -22.83 -4.61 -29.14
C ALA A 189 -23.06 -6.04 -29.66
#